data_e6f17c1fae9f62f47d39b893271c3fd6
#
_entry.id   e6f17c1fae9f62f47d39b893271c3fd6
#
_cell.length_a   1.000
_cell.length_b   1.000
_cell.length_c   1.000
_cell.angle_alpha   90.00
_cell.angle_beta   90.00
_cell.angle_gamma   90.00
#
_symmetry.space_group_name_H-M   'P 1'
#
loop_
_entity.id
_entity.type
_entity.pdbx_description
1 polymer ?
#
loop_
_entity_poly.entity_id
_entity_poly.type
_entity_poly.pdbx_seq_one_letter_code
_entity_poly.pdbx_strand_id
1 'polypeptide(L)'
;MQKIEAGYIPAQQYHDDPAYSASDLKLITSTCPQVFYQSKYEKVKLEHEPALKKAFRVGELCHAFTLEPDRAKKAYGVCLSRSTKAGKVQAEEMAAKGIEPITNQEYELASNVANAVWSHPIANKLLSVGLAEQSFWKEDKETGLTCKARCDFLNGDTIIDLKTTGEGNSHPDKFIKSV
;
A
#
# COMPACT_ATOMS: atom_id res chain seq x y z
N MET A 1 -12.03 0.80 -29.36
CA MET A 1 -11.87 0.94 -27.89
C MET A 1 -10.48 0.46 -27.53
N GLN A 2 -9.73 1.23 -26.74
CA GLN A 2 -8.45 0.75 -26.21
C GLN A 2 -8.72 -0.37 -25.20
N LYS A 3 -7.93 -1.45 -25.31
CA LYS A 3 -8.00 -2.54 -24.34
C LYS A 3 -7.39 -2.06 -23.02
N ILE A 4 -8.20 -2.01 -21.97
CA ILE A 4 -7.70 -1.83 -20.61
C ILE A 4 -7.49 -3.25 -20.09
N GLU A 5 -6.27 -3.57 -19.72
CA GLU A 5 -5.99 -4.80 -19.01
C GLU A 5 -6.19 -4.53 -17.51
N ALA A 6 -6.96 -5.39 -16.86
CA ALA A 6 -7.28 -5.23 -15.44
C ALA A 6 -7.14 -6.57 -14.73
N GLY A 7 -6.70 -6.55 -13.47
CA GLY A 7 -6.63 -7.73 -12.64
C GLY A 7 -5.82 -7.53 -11.36
N TYR A 8 -5.91 -8.53 -10.50
CA TYR A 8 -5.06 -8.60 -9.32
C TYR A 8 -3.68 -9.17 -9.69
N ILE A 9 -2.64 -8.48 -9.29
CA ILE A 9 -1.27 -9.02 -9.26
C ILE A 9 -0.62 -8.71 -7.90
N PRO A 10 0.35 -9.53 -7.45
CA PRO A 10 1.09 -9.23 -6.22
C PRO A 10 1.74 -7.84 -6.24
N ALA A 11 1.81 -7.18 -5.09
CA ALA A 11 2.36 -5.82 -4.97
C ALA A 11 3.78 -5.72 -5.57
N GLN A 12 4.65 -6.68 -5.28
CA GLN A 12 6.01 -6.71 -5.83
C GLN A 12 5.99 -6.75 -7.36
N GLN A 13 5.16 -7.60 -7.97
CA GLN A 13 5.03 -7.69 -9.42
C GLN A 13 4.51 -6.38 -10.03
N TYR A 14 3.55 -5.71 -9.37
CA TYR A 14 3.09 -4.39 -9.80
C TYR A 14 4.20 -3.34 -9.75
N HIS A 15 5.01 -3.33 -8.69
CA HIS A 15 6.11 -2.37 -8.57
C HIS A 15 7.25 -2.64 -9.54
N ASP A 16 7.52 -3.90 -9.86
CA ASP A 16 8.56 -4.28 -10.81
C ASP A 16 8.17 -4.09 -12.28
N ASP A 17 6.87 -3.96 -12.56
CA ASP A 17 6.35 -3.72 -13.90
C ASP A 17 6.88 -2.39 -14.47
N PRO A 18 7.37 -2.34 -15.73
CA PRO A 18 8.01 -1.16 -16.31
C PRO A 18 7.05 -0.01 -16.65
N ALA A 19 5.74 -0.24 -16.70
CA ALA A 19 4.74 0.79 -17.01
C ALA A 19 4.82 1.98 -16.05
N TYR A 20 4.36 3.14 -16.51
CA TYR A 20 4.44 4.39 -15.75
C TYR A 20 3.25 4.56 -14.81
N SER A 21 3.53 4.86 -13.55
CA SER A 21 2.54 5.08 -12.50
C SER A 21 2.39 6.56 -12.14
N ALA A 22 1.35 6.92 -11.41
CA ALA A 22 1.19 8.26 -10.84
C ALA A 22 2.38 8.66 -9.94
N SER A 23 3.00 7.70 -9.23
CA SER A 23 4.20 7.96 -8.42
C SER A 23 5.41 8.30 -9.28
N ASP A 24 5.56 7.67 -10.44
CA ASP A 24 6.62 8.01 -11.41
C ASP A 24 6.44 9.46 -11.91
N LEU A 25 5.21 9.86 -12.22
CA LEU A 25 4.90 11.24 -12.66
C LEU A 25 5.16 12.25 -11.54
N LYS A 26 4.75 11.95 -10.33
CA LYS A 26 5.04 12.78 -9.15
C LYS A 26 6.54 12.92 -8.94
N LEU A 27 7.31 11.84 -9.06
CA LEU A 27 8.74 11.86 -8.84
C LEU A 27 9.46 12.77 -9.86
N ILE A 28 9.15 12.63 -11.16
CA ILE A 28 9.82 13.44 -12.21
C ILE A 28 9.42 14.93 -12.12
N THR A 29 8.22 15.24 -11.64
CA THR A 29 7.77 16.64 -11.49
C THR A 29 8.24 17.30 -10.21
N SER A 30 8.50 16.52 -9.14
CA SER A 30 8.95 17.05 -7.85
C SER A 30 10.47 17.01 -7.64
N THR A 31 11.20 16.34 -8.53
CA THR A 31 12.66 16.20 -8.46
C THR A 31 13.31 16.55 -9.80
N CYS A 32 14.43 15.93 -10.14
CA CYS A 32 15.04 16.09 -11.45
C CYS A 32 15.00 14.76 -12.25
N PRO A 33 15.14 14.82 -13.59
CA PRO A 33 15.12 13.63 -14.45
C PRO A 33 16.13 12.56 -14.05
N GLN A 34 17.28 12.93 -13.50
CA GLN A 34 18.31 11.98 -13.05
C GLN A 34 17.81 11.13 -11.87
N VAL A 35 17.16 11.74 -10.88
CA VAL A 35 16.58 11.01 -9.72
C VAL A 35 15.50 10.05 -10.19
N PHE A 36 14.64 10.50 -11.11
CA PHE A 36 13.65 9.64 -11.72
C PHE A 36 14.30 8.45 -12.45
N TYR A 37 15.30 8.69 -13.29
CA TYR A 37 16.01 7.66 -14.03
C TYR A 37 16.65 6.62 -13.09
N GLN A 38 17.36 7.08 -12.07
CA GLN A 38 17.99 6.23 -11.07
C GLN A 38 16.95 5.36 -10.33
N SER A 39 15.84 5.95 -9.92
CA SER A 39 14.78 5.21 -9.22
C SER A 39 14.09 4.20 -10.14
N LYS A 40 13.71 4.61 -11.35
CA LYS A 40 12.90 3.81 -12.28
C LYS A 40 13.70 2.68 -12.94
N TYR A 41 14.89 2.99 -13.45
CA TYR A 41 15.66 2.09 -14.30
C TYR A 41 16.86 1.45 -13.60
N GLU A 42 17.54 2.18 -12.73
CA GLU A 42 18.66 1.64 -11.98
C GLU A 42 18.21 1.01 -10.65
N LYS A 43 16.92 1.13 -10.30
CA LYS A 43 16.32 0.59 -9.08
C LYS A 43 17.00 1.09 -7.79
N VAL A 44 17.56 2.29 -7.84
CA VAL A 44 18.10 2.94 -6.66
C VAL A 44 16.97 3.33 -5.74
N LYS A 45 16.95 2.75 -4.54
CA LYS A 45 15.93 3.07 -3.54
C LYS A 45 16.16 4.47 -2.98
N LEU A 46 15.14 5.31 -3.07
CA LEU A 46 15.15 6.60 -2.42
C LEU A 46 15.17 6.39 -0.89
N GLU A 47 16.12 7.02 -0.23
CA GLU A 47 16.16 7.00 1.23
C GLU A 47 15.08 7.92 1.78
N HIS A 48 14.33 7.39 2.73
CA HIS A 48 13.32 8.14 3.48
C HIS A 48 13.73 8.24 4.95
N GLU A 49 13.36 9.33 5.57
CA GLU A 49 13.50 9.52 7.00
C GLU A 49 12.84 8.36 7.80
N PRO A 50 13.43 7.93 8.93
CA PRO A 50 12.91 6.80 9.71
C PRO A 50 11.43 6.96 10.11
N ALA A 51 11.00 8.18 10.43
CA ALA A 51 9.60 8.46 10.75
C ALA A 51 8.67 8.22 9.57
N LEU A 52 9.09 8.59 8.36
CA LEU A 52 8.33 8.38 7.13
C LEU A 52 8.26 6.90 6.76
N LYS A 53 9.36 6.16 6.92
CA LYS A 53 9.38 4.69 6.74
C LYS A 53 8.39 4.00 7.69
N LYS A 54 8.34 4.45 8.96
CA LYS A 54 7.38 3.93 9.94
C LYS A 54 5.94 4.26 9.54
N ALA A 55 5.67 5.47 9.06
CA ALA A 55 4.34 5.87 8.62
C ALA A 55 3.88 5.04 7.41
N PHE A 56 4.73 4.82 6.42
CA PHE A 56 4.43 3.96 5.28
C PHE A 56 4.10 2.52 5.69
N ARG A 57 4.91 1.96 6.60
CA ARG A 57 4.67 0.62 7.13
C ARG A 57 3.32 0.50 7.84
N VAL A 58 2.98 1.46 8.69
CA VAL A 58 1.68 1.50 9.37
C VAL A 58 0.55 1.62 8.35
N GLY A 59 0.70 2.48 7.34
CA GLY A 59 -0.27 2.61 6.25
C GLY A 59 -0.50 1.29 5.53
N GLU A 60 0.57 0.61 5.12
CA GLU A 60 0.53 -0.69 4.45
C GLU A 60 -0.22 -1.75 5.28
N LEU A 61 0.09 -1.84 6.58
CA LEU A 61 -0.61 -2.77 7.47
C LEU A 61 -2.10 -2.43 7.60
N CYS A 62 -2.46 -1.15 7.75
CA CYS A 62 -3.85 -0.73 7.82
C CYS A 62 -4.62 -1.07 6.55
N HIS A 63 -4.02 -0.87 5.36
CA HIS A 63 -4.61 -1.30 4.09
C HIS A 63 -4.80 -2.81 4.04
N ALA A 64 -3.76 -3.59 4.31
CA ALA A 64 -3.82 -5.04 4.26
C ALA A 64 -4.88 -5.61 5.20
N PHE A 65 -4.94 -5.14 6.45
CA PHE A 65 -5.90 -5.63 7.45
C PHE A 65 -7.34 -5.20 7.15
N THR A 66 -7.52 -4.05 6.49
CA THR A 66 -8.86 -3.54 6.15
C THR A 66 -9.40 -4.17 4.86
N LEU A 67 -8.58 -4.24 3.81
CA LEU A 67 -9.03 -4.57 2.47
C LEU A 67 -8.83 -6.05 2.11
N GLU A 68 -7.81 -6.70 2.69
CA GLU A 68 -7.46 -8.10 2.42
C GLU A 68 -7.24 -8.90 3.73
N PRO A 69 -8.20 -8.94 4.67
CA PRO A 69 -7.97 -9.48 6.03
C PRO A 69 -7.50 -10.94 6.05
N ASP A 70 -7.98 -11.78 5.15
CA ASP A 70 -7.58 -13.19 5.09
C ASP A 70 -6.16 -13.37 4.54
N ARG A 71 -5.73 -12.48 3.66
CA ARG A 71 -4.37 -12.43 3.17
C ARG A 71 -3.43 -11.85 4.23
N ALA A 72 -3.85 -10.78 4.89
CA ALA A 72 -3.08 -10.16 5.96
C ALA A 72 -2.74 -11.16 7.08
N LYS A 73 -3.70 -11.98 7.51
CA LYS A 73 -3.49 -13.04 8.51
C LYS A 73 -2.45 -14.10 8.10
N LYS A 74 -2.27 -14.31 6.81
CA LYS A 74 -1.27 -15.26 6.27
C LYS A 74 0.08 -14.61 6.03
N ALA A 75 0.07 -13.33 5.64
CA ALA A 75 1.28 -12.59 5.28
C ALA A 75 2.03 -12.02 6.48
N TYR A 76 1.32 -11.69 7.56
CA TYR A 76 1.89 -11.05 8.75
C TYR A 76 1.78 -11.93 9.99
N GLY A 77 2.81 -11.93 10.82
CA GLY A 77 2.82 -12.66 12.07
C GLY A 77 3.39 -11.82 13.22
N VAL A 78 2.72 -11.86 14.37
CA VAL A 78 3.21 -11.17 15.57
C VAL A 78 4.43 -11.88 16.12
N CYS A 79 5.53 -11.16 16.28
CA CYS A 79 6.77 -11.66 16.85
C CYS A 79 7.12 -10.94 18.16
N LEU A 80 7.95 -11.59 18.97
CA LEU A 80 8.57 -10.99 20.14
C LEU A 80 9.43 -9.78 19.73
N SER A 81 9.76 -8.94 20.73
CA SER A 81 10.60 -7.78 20.47
C SER A 81 11.91 -8.17 19.78
N ARG A 82 12.16 -7.59 18.61
CA ARG A 82 13.40 -7.80 17.84
C ARG A 82 14.67 -7.23 18.49
N SER A 83 14.53 -6.56 19.64
CA SER A 83 15.68 -6.18 20.46
C SER A 83 16.26 -7.35 21.25
N THR A 84 15.50 -8.44 21.43
CA THR A 84 15.94 -9.66 22.12
C THR A 84 16.49 -10.70 21.14
N LYS A 85 17.37 -11.57 21.63
CA LYS A 85 17.92 -12.68 20.83
C LYS A 85 16.79 -13.62 20.35
N ALA A 86 15.86 -13.97 21.23
CA ALA A 86 14.72 -14.83 20.90
C ALA A 86 13.82 -14.20 19.83
N GLY A 87 13.53 -12.89 19.93
CA GLY A 87 12.72 -12.19 18.94
C GLY A 87 13.39 -12.08 17.57
N LYS A 88 14.71 -11.95 17.50
CA LYS A 88 15.45 -11.99 16.23
C LYS A 88 15.33 -13.35 15.55
N VAL A 89 15.57 -14.44 16.30
CA VAL A 89 15.45 -15.82 15.78
C VAL A 89 14.02 -16.07 15.28
N GLN A 90 13.01 -15.71 16.07
CA GLN A 90 11.61 -15.85 15.67
C GLN A 90 11.28 -15.07 14.39
N ALA A 91 11.78 -13.84 14.27
CA ALA A 91 11.56 -13.02 13.06
C ALA A 91 12.22 -13.65 11.82
N GLU A 92 13.42 -14.21 11.96
CA GLU A 92 14.12 -14.93 10.88
C GLU A 92 13.37 -16.20 10.46
N GLU A 93 12.86 -16.98 11.43
CA GLU A 93 12.04 -18.16 11.14
C GLU A 93 10.72 -17.82 10.42
N MET A 94 10.07 -16.71 10.80
CA MET A 94 8.88 -16.21 10.13
C MET A 94 9.21 -15.79 8.70
N ALA A 95 10.26 -15.00 8.51
CA ALA A 95 10.71 -14.55 7.20
C ALA A 95 11.06 -15.71 6.27
N ALA A 96 11.70 -16.77 6.79
CA ALA A 96 11.99 -17.98 6.03
C ALA A 96 10.73 -18.73 5.54
N LYS A 97 9.59 -18.53 6.22
CA LYS A 97 8.28 -19.06 5.83
C LYS A 97 7.47 -18.09 4.95
N GLY A 98 8.05 -16.96 4.56
CA GLY A 98 7.35 -15.91 3.82
C GLY A 98 6.34 -15.11 4.65
N ILE A 99 6.45 -15.16 5.98
CA ILE A 99 5.61 -14.40 6.91
C ILE A 99 6.39 -13.17 7.37
N GLU A 100 5.83 -12.01 7.17
CA GLU A 100 6.44 -10.76 7.60
C GLU A 100 6.23 -10.55 9.11
N PRO A 101 7.33 -10.42 9.91
CA PRO A 101 7.21 -10.24 11.35
C PRO A 101 6.78 -8.81 11.69
N ILE A 102 5.72 -8.67 12.47
CA ILE A 102 5.20 -7.41 12.99
C ILE A 102 5.19 -7.41 14.52
N THR A 103 5.22 -6.23 15.11
CA THR A 103 5.09 -6.08 16.56
C THR A 103 3.62 -6.20 16.99
N ASN A 104 3.39 -6.51 18.27
CA ASN A 104 2.03 -6.52 18.81
C ASN A 104 1.35 -5.14 18.69
N GLN A 105 2.10 -4.05 18.86
CA GLN A 105 1.57 -2.69 18.69
C GLN A 105 1.13 -2.42 17.25
N GLU A 106 1.91 -2.85 16.25
CA GLU A 106 1.55 -2.74 14.83
C GLU A 106 0.29 -3.57 14.52
N TYR A 107 0.20 -4.78 15.04
CA TYR A 107 -0.97 -5.63 14.88
C TYR A 107 -2.24 -5.01 15.50
N GLU A 108 -2.16 -4.56 16.74
CA GLU A 108 -3.27 -3.92 17.45
C GLU A 108 -3.73 -2.66 16.72
N LEU A 109 -2.80 -1.80 16.30
CA LEU A 109 -3.12 -0.58 15.58
C LEU A 109 -3.84 -0.87 14.26
N ALA A 110 -3.27 -1.75 13.42
CA ALA A 110 -3.87 -2.13 12.15
C ALA A 110 -5.26 -2.78 12.32
N SER A 111 -5.40 -3.67 13.33
CA SER A 111 -6.67 -4.32 13.65
C SER A 111 -7.72 -3.31 14.13
N ASN A 112 -7.35 -2.35 14.98
CA ASN A 112 -8.26 -1.32 15.47
C ASN A 112 -8.73 -0.41 14.34
N VAL A 113 -7.84 -0.01 13.44
CA VAL A 113 -8.20 0.78 12.26
C VAL A 113 -9.15 -0.01 11.36
N ALA A 114 -8.85 -1.26 11.05
CA ALA A 114 -9.72 -2.12 10.25
C ALA A 114 -11.10 -2.27 10.89
N ASN A 115 -11.17 -2.55 12.20
CA ASN A 115 -12.43 -2.66 12.93
C ASN A 115 -13.23 -1.35 12.90
N ALA A 116 -12.58 -0.20 13.04
CA ALA A 116 -13.24 1.10 12.96
C ALA A 116 -13.84 1.35 11.57
N VAL A 117 -13.11 1.04 10.50
CA VAL A 117 -13.61 1.15 9.12
C VAL A 117 -14.81 0.22 8.89
N TRP A 118 -14.70 -1.05 9.27
CA TRP A 118 -15.78 -2.03 9.09
C TRP A 118 -17.00 -1.77 9.99
N SER A 119 -16.82 -1.11 11.13
CA SER A 119 -17.91 -0.70 12.01
C SER A 119 -18.65 0.55 11.51
N HIS A 120 -18.07 1.30 10.58
CA HIS A 120 -18.70 2.49 10.02
C HIS A 120 -19.71 2.09 8.93
N PRO A 121 -21.02 2.43 9.06
CA PRO A 121 -22.07 1.90 8.18
C PRO A 121 -21.85 2.16 6.69
N ILE A 122 -21.35 3.36 6.34
CA ILE A 122 -21.11 3.74 4.94
C ILE A 122 -19.87 3.01 4.41
N ALA A 123 -18.77 2.98 5.16
CA ALA A 123 -17.55 2.30 4.74
C ALA A 123 -17.80 0.78 4.58
N ASN A 124 -18.50 0.16 5.53
CA ASN A 124 -18.90 -1.24 5.43
C ASN A 124 -19.69 -1.52 4.15
N LYS A 125 -20.70 -0.70 3.85
CA LYS A 125 -21.48 -0.83 2.61
C LYS A 125 -20.62 -0.70 1.35
N LEU A 126 -19.67 0.22 1.34
CA LEU A 126 -18.79 0.44 0.19
C LEU A 126 -17.80 -0.72 -0.02
N LEU A 127 -17.30 -1.31 1.08
CA LEU A 127 -16.30 -2.37 1.05
C LEU A 127 -16.87 -3.79 1.10
N SER A 128 -18.19 -3.96 1.25
CA SER A 128 -18.83 -5.28 1.40
C SER A 128 -18.83 -6.12 0.13
N VAL A 129 -18.81 -5.47 -1.04
CA VAL A 129 -18.83 -6.15 -2.34
C VAL A 129 -17.82 -5.44 -3.25
N GLY A 130 -16.85 -6.18 -3.77
CA GLY A 130 -15.85 -5.62 -4.65
C GLY A 130 -14.54 -6.40 -4.63
N LEU A 131 -13.51 -5.79 -5.20
CA LEU A 131 -12.19 -6.39 -5.37
C LEU A 131 -11.12 -5.44 -4.85
N ALA A 132 -10.29 -5.93 -3.93
CA ALA A 132 -9.14 -5.19 -3.42
C ALA A 132 -7.97 -5.20 -4.42
N GLU A 133 -7.12 -4.17 -4.35
CA GLU A 133 -5.81 -4.08 -5.02
C GLU A 133 -5.88 -4.35 -6.54
N GLN A 134 -6.90 -3.80 -7.20
CA GLN A 134 -7.05 -3.97 -8.64
C GLN A 134 -6.09 -3.09 -9.42
N SER A 135 -5.32 -3.72 -10.29
CA SER A 135 -4.33 -3.07 -11.14
C SER A 135 -4.86 -2.94 -12.57
N PHE A 136 -4.53 -1.83 -13.21
CA PHE A 136 -4.97 -1.48 -14.56
C PHE A 136 -3.79 -1.04 -15.40
N TRP A 137 -3.80 -1.39 -16.69
CA TRP A 137 -2.83 -0.93 -17.68
C TRP A 137 -3.53 -0.35 -18.89
N LYS A 138 -2.99 0.73 -19.39
CA LYS A 138 -3.48 1.39 -20.58
C LYS A 138 -2.34 2.07 -21.31
N GLU A 139 -2.28 1.89 -22.63
CA GLU A 139 -1.40 2.69 -23.48
C GLU A 139 -1.96 4.10 -23.66
N ASP A 140 -1.14 5.10 -23.41
CA ASP A 140 -1.45 6.48 -23.74
C ASP A 140 -1.29 6.73 -25.25
N LYS A 141 -2.32 7.25 -25.90
CA LYS A 141 -2.37 7.39 -27.35
C LYS A 141 -1.44 8.45 -27.92
N GLU A 142 -1.16 9.47 -27.13
CA GLU A 142 -0.33 10.60 -27.57
C GLU A 142 1.15 10.25 -27.50
N THR A 143 1.54 9.55 -26.45
CA THR A 143 2.95 9.22 -26.18
C THR A 143 3.34 7.81 -26.55
N GLY A 144 2.37 6.90 -26.73
CA GLY A 144 2.62 5.46 -26.87
C GLY A 144 3.14 4.76 -25.62
N LEU A 145 3.16 5.46 -24.47
CA LEU A 145 3.65 4.91 -23.22
C LEU A 145 2.58 4.09 -22.52
N THR A 146 2.97 2.95 -21.97
CA THR A 146 2.06 2.17 -21.13
C THR A 146 2.01 2.77 -19.72
N CYS A 147 0.82 3.16 -19.31
CA CYS A 147 0.52 3.64 -17.97
C CYS A 147 -0.10 2.54 -17.12
N LYS A 148 0.19 2.56 -15.84
CA LYS A 148 -0.43 1.66 -14.84
C LYS A 148 -1.01 2.43 -13.67
N ALA A 149 -2.09 1.88 -13.12
CA ALA A 149 -2.70 2.36 -11.88
C ALA A 149 -3.14 1.16 -11.04
N ARG A 150 -3.17 1.36 -9.73
CA ARG A 150 -3.77 0.40 -8.80
C ARG A 150 -4.71 1.16 -7.90
N CYS A 151 -5.95 0.69 -7.79
CA CYS A 151 -6.90 1.20 -6.82
C CYS A 151 -6.92 0.28 -5.59
N ASP A 152 -7.10 0.86 -4.42
CA ASP A 152 -7.16 0.11 -3.16
C ASP A 152 -8.35 -0.85 -3.15
N PHE A 153 -9.51 -0.37 -3.60
CA PHE A 153 -10.70 -1.20 -3.71
C PHE A 153 -11.62 -0.73 -4.83
N LEU A 154 -12.20 -1.70 -5.56
CA LEU A 154 -13.13 -1.46 -6.65
C LEU A 154 -14.48 -2.11 -6.34
N ASN A 155 -15.54 -1.31 -6.23
CA ASN A 155 -16.91 -1.77 -6.07
C ASN A 155 -17.74 -1.34 -7.28
N GLY A 156 -17.98 -2.27 -8.20
CA GLY A 156 -18.59 -1.94 -9.49
C GLY A 156 -17.79 -0.88 -10.25
N ASP A 157 -18.39 0.27 -10.49
CA ASP A 157 -17.76 1.43 -11.17
C ASP A 157 -17.17 2.45 -10.17
N THR A 158 -17.17 2.14 -8.87
CA THR A 158 -16.71 3.04 -7.82
C THR A 158 -15.33 2.64 -7.35
N ILE A 159 -14.38 3.55 -7.50
CA ILE A 159 -13.03 3.41 -6.93
C ILE A 159 -13.06 3.95 -5.50
N ILE A 160 -12.59 3.15 -4.56
CA ILE A 160 -12.47 3.50 -3.16
C ILE A 160 -10.99 3.51 -2.81
N ASP A 161 -10.53 4.61 -2.22
CA ASP A 161 -9.16 4.82 -1.82
C ASP A 161 -9.13 4.99 -0.30
N LEU A 162 -8.34 4.15 0.39
CA LEU A 162 -8.19 4.16 1.83
C LEU A 162 -6.98 5.04 2.20
N LYS A 163 -7.22 6.11 2.95
CA LYS A 163 -6.14 6.97 3.41
C LYS A 163 -5.95 6.88 4.90
N THR A 164 -4.71 6.65 5.31
CA THR A 164 -4.29 6.69 6.71
C THR A 164 -3.59 8.01 7.01
N THR A 165 -3.79 8.54 8.20
CA THR A 165 -3.13 9.77 8.67
C THR A 165 -2.72 9.64 10.13
N GLY A 166 -1.71 10.42 10.56
CA GLY A 166 -1.32 10.49 11.96
C GLY A 166 -2.37 11.22 12.81
N GLU A 167 -2.36 10.98 14.12
CA GLU A 167 -3.33 11.54 15.08
C GLU A 167 -3.53 13.05 14.96
N GLY A 168 -2.46 13.81 14.71
CA GLY A 168 -2.52 15.28 14.55
C GLY A 168 -3.32 15.76 13.35
N ASN A 169 -3.60 14.88 12.37
CA ASN A 169 -4.29 15.19 11.12
C ASN A 169 -5.63 14.46 10.97
N SER A 170 -6.10 13.77 12.02
CA SER A 170 -7.36 13.01 12.01
C SER A 170 -8.62 13.88 11.99
N HIS A 171 -8.52 15.18 12.33
CA HIS A 171 -9.65 16.10 12.21
C HIS A 171 -10.01 16.34 10.74
N PRO A 172 -11.30 16.30 10.35
CA PRO A 172 -11.73 16.40 8.95
C PRO A 172 -11.09 17.54 8.15
N ASP A 173 -11.02 18.75 8.72
CA ASP A 173 -10.45 19.93 8.05
C ASP A 173 -8.94 19.80 7.78
N LYS A 174 -8.22 19.04 8.61
CA LYS A 174 -6.79 18.78 8.42
C LYS A 174 -6.58 17.60 7.46
N PHE A 175 -7.42 16.57 7.59
CA PHE A 175 -7.37 15.40 6.73
C PHE A 175 -7.58 15.79 5.26
N ILE A 176 -8.62 16.58 4.95
CA ILE A 176 -8.90 17.07 3.59
C ILE A 176 -7.70 17.81 2.97
N LYS A 177 -6.89 18.50 3.79
CA LYS A 177 -5.70 19.21 3.31
C LYS A 177 -4.48 18.31 3.14
N SER A 178 -4.50 17.10 3.66
CA SER A 178 -3.38 16.15 3.64
C SER A 178 -3.49 15.07 2.56
N VAL A 179 -4.63 15.02 1.86
CA VAL A 179 -4.96 14.01 0.83
C VAL A 179 -4.70 14.50 -0.59
#